data_697a161cab6a1b94edce45f504660cb4
#
_entry.id   697a161cab6a1b94edce45f504660cb4
#
_cell.length_a   1.000
_cell.length_b   1.000
_cell.length_c   1.000
_cell.angle_alpha   90.00
_cell.angle_beta   90.00
_cell.angle_gamma   90.00
#
_symmetry.space_group_name_H-M   'P 1'
#
loop_
_entity.id
_entity.type
_entity.pdbx_description
1 polymer ?
#
loop_
_entity_poly.entity_id
_entity_poly.type
_entity_poly.pdbx_seq_one_letter_code
_entity_poly.pdbx_strand_id
1 'polypeptide(L)'
;MKILLTGAAGFIGMHVAQILLKRGDEVVGIDNLNDYYDTALKLARLEQLKPYPNFHFIHGDISDRMTLEDLFEKGHFDAVINLAAQAGVRYSLKNPHAYVQSNIVGFANLLEGCRHHGVKHFVYASSSSVYGANTKIP
;
A
#
# COMPACT_ATOMS: atom_id res chain seq x y z
N MET A 1 15.39 -3.73 -8.27
CA MET A 1 14.30 -2.84 -8.69
C MET A 1 14.03 -1.85 -7.57
N LYS A 2 13.51 -0.66 -7.91
CA LYS A 2 12.98 0.29 -6.93
C LYS A 2 11.46 0.18 -6.89
N ILE A 3 10.92 -0.16 -5.73
CA ILE A 3 9.51 -0.57 -5.58
C ILE A 3 8.81 0.34 -4.56
N LEU A 4 7.69 0.93 -4.96
CA LEU A 4 6.77 1.56 -4.02
C LEU A 4 5.83 0.49 -3.45
N LEU A 5 5.84 0.34 -2.12
CA LEU A 5 4.97 -0.59 -1.40
C LEU A 5 4.03 0.19 -0.48
N THR A 6 2.74 0.18 -0.75
CA THR A 6 1.76 0.80 0.13
C THR A 6 1.26 -0.17 1.19
N GLY A 7 0.85 0.35 2.34
CA GLY A 7 0.47 -0.50 3.48
C GLY A 7 1.66 -1.22 4.10
N ALA A 8 2.85 -0.62 4.04
CA ALA A 8 4.11 -1.25 4.45
C ALA A 8 4.17 -1.61 5.94
N ALA A 9 3.45 -0.88 6.81
CA ALA A 9 3.33 -1.19 8.24
C ALA A 9 2.25 -2.24 8.55
N GLY A 10 1.51 -2.69 7.54
CA GLY A 10 0.52 -3.76 7.65
C GLY A 10 1.18 -5.13 7.81
N PHE A 11 0.37 -6.15 8.18
CA PHE A 11 0.87 -7.52 8.34
C PHE A 11 1.47 -8.07 7.04
N ILE A 12 0.71 -8.03 5.95
CA ILE A 12 1.17 -8.53 4.65
C ILE A 12 2.30 -7.63 4.11
N GLY A 13 2.14 -6.30 4.22
CA GLY A 13 3.11 -5.33 3.72
C GLY A 13 4.51 -5.51 4.29
N MET A 14 4.63 -5.70 5.61
CA MET A 14 5.91 -5.94 6.27
C MET A 14 6.59 -7.22 5.73
N HIS A 15 5.85 -8.32 5.60
CA HIS A 15 6.42 -9.57 5.08
C HIS A 15 6.84 -9.47 3.60
N VAL A 16 6.04 -8.80 2.78
CA VAL A 16 6.39 -8.53 1.38
C VAL A 16 7.65 -7.66 1.32
N ALA A 17 7.71 -6.59 2.13
CA ALA A 17 8.91 -5.75 2.21
C ALA A 17 10.16 -6.57 2.54
N GLN A 18 10.10 -7.43 3.56
CA GLN A 18 11.24 -8.28 3.95
C GLN A 18 11.73 -9.19 2.80
N ILE A 19 10.81 -9.78 2.04
CA ILE A 19 11.17 -10.64 0.91
C ILE A 19 11.87 -9.83 -0.18
N LEU A 20 11.33 -8.66 -0.54
CA LEU A 20 11.89 -7.79 -1.56
C LEU A 20 13.29 -7.26 -1.15
N LEU A 21 13.43 -6.82 0.10
CA LEU A 21 14.68 -6.32 0.64
C LEU A 21 15.78 -7.39 0.67
N LYS A 22 15.43 -8.63 1.06
CA LYS A 22 16.35 -9.78 1.02
C LYS A 22 16.75 -10.17 -0.41
N ARG A 23 15.88 -9.91 -1.39
CA ARG A 23 16.18 -10.10 -2.82
C ARG A 23 17.12 -9.02 -3.36
N GLY A 24 17.37 -7.95 -2.62
CA GLY A 24 18.23 -6.82 -3.00
C GLY A 24 17.48 -5.67 -3.69
N ASP A 25 16.15 -5.65 -3.64
CA ASP A 25 15.38 -4.51 -4.14
C ASP A 25 15.45 -3.32 -3.18
N GLU A 26 15.33 -2.12 -3.71
CA GLU A 26 15.06 -0.91 -2.92
C GLU A 26 13.55 -0.79 -2.72
N VAL A 27 13.12 -0.66 -1.47
CA VAL A 27 11.70 -0.56 -1.12
C VAL A 27 11.42 0.77 -0.45
N VAL A 28 10.55 1.56 -1.07
CA VAL A 28 9.95 2.73 -0.46
C VAL A 28 8.57 2.33 0.05
N GLY A 29 8.43 2.23 1.37
CA GLY A 29 7.19 1.86 2.04
C GLY A 29 6.40 3.09 2.46
N ILE A 30 5.11 3.15 2.14
CA ILE A 30 4.20 4.19 2.62
C ILE A 30 3.07 3.57 3.45
N ASP A 31 2.74 4.19 4.60
CA ASP A 31 1.60 3.83 5.45
C ASP A 31 1.16 5.06 6.24
N ASN A 32 -0.15 5.23 6.43
CA ASN A 32 -0.69 6.36 7.20
C ASN A 32 -0.73 6.12 8.71
N LEU A 33 -0.35 4.93 9.15
CA LEU A 33 -0.34 4.52 10.55
C LEU A 33 -1.67 4.78 11.27
N ASN A 34 -2.80 4.64 10.55
CA ASN A 34 -4.12 4.86 11.14
C ASN A 34 -4.36 3.93 12.34
N ASP A 35 -5.26 4.35 13.20
CA ASP A 35 -5.60 3.70 14.47
C ASP A 35 -6.77 2.70 14.36
N TYR A 36 -7.07 2.20 13.17
CA TYR A 36 -8.10 1.18 12.98
C TYR A 36 -7.86 -0.06 13.85
N TYR A 37 -6.60 -0.38 14.10
CA TYR A 37 -6.15 -1.30 15.13
C TYR A 37 -4.90 -0.73 15.83
N ASP A 38 -4.45 -1.39 16.90
CA ASP A 38 -3.32 -0.90 17.71
C ASP A 38 -2.10 -0.51 16.86
N THR A 39 -1.77 0.78 16.87
CA THR A 39 -0.64 1.34 16.13
C THR A 39 0.70 0.82 16.61
N ALA A 40 0.80 0.34 17.85
CA ALA A 40 2.03 -0.28 18.34
C ALA A 40 2.44 -1.51 17.51
N LEU A 41 1.47 -2.25 16.97
CA LEU A 41 1.75 -3.36 16.05
C LEU A 41 2.37 -2.87 14.74
N LYS A 42 1.90 -1.73 14.21
CA LYS A 42 2.46 -1.13 12.99
C LYS A 42 3.90 -0.67 13.23
N LEU A 43 4.13 0.02 14.34
CA LEU A 43 5.47 0.48 14.71
C LEU A 43 6.44 -0.70 14.92
N ALA A 44 6.03 -1.74 15.63
CA ALA A 44 6.84 -2.95 15.82
C ALA A 44 7.22 -3.64 14.50
N ARG A 45 6.35 -3.61 13.50
CA ARG A 45 6.64 -4.12 12.16
C ARG A 45 7.66 -3.26 11.43
N LEU A 46 7.54 -1.94 11.51
CA LEU A 46 8.52 -1.02 10.92
C LEU A 46 9.89 -1.16 11.55
N GLU A 47 9.97 -1.40 12.87
CA GLU A 47 11.25 -1.68 13.53
C GLU A 47 11.99 -2.88 12.92
N GLN A 48 11.25 -3.90 12.43
CA GLN A 48 11.86 -5.05 11.76
C GLN A 48 12.40 -4.72 10.37
N LEU A 49 11.94 -3.63 9.75
CA LEU A 49 12.40 -3.19 8.44
C LEU A 49 13.58 -2.20 8.52
N LYS A 50 13.71 -1.47 9.62
CA LYS A 50 14.79 -0.47 9.83
C LYS A 50 16.22 -0.99 9.59
N PRO A 51 16.57 -2.26 9.95
CA PRO A 51 17.92 -2.75 9.72
C PRO A 51 18.32 -2.89 8.24
N TYR A 52 17.37 -2.83 7.33
CA TYR A 52 17.65 -2.93 5.91
C TYR A 52 18.03 -1.56 5.33
N PRO A 53 19.26 -1.35 4.83
CA PRO A 53 19.71 -0.04 4.34
C PRO A 53 19.01 0.39 3.04
N ASN A 54 18.37 -0.55 2.34
CA ASN A 54 17.58 -0.35 1.13
C ASN A 54 16.08 -0.20 1.40
N PHE A 55 15.68 0.02 2.67
CA PHE A 55 14.31 0.34 3.05
C PHE A 55 14.17 1.81 3.44
N HIS A 56 13.20 2.48 2.84
CA HIS A 56 12.83 3.86 3.15
C HIS A 56 11.36 3.93 3.52
N PHE A 57 11.04 4.46 4.70
CA PHE A 57 9.66 4.60 5.15
C PHE A 57 9.17 6.03 5.01
N ILE A 58 7.97 6.18 4.48
CA ILE A 58 7.24 7.45 4.36
C ILE A 58 5.93 7.32 5.15
N HIS A 59 5.75 8.20 6.14
CA HIS A 59 4.46 8.35 6.81
C HIS A 59 3.57 9.23 5.93
N GLY A 60 2.55 8.65 5.31
CA GLY A 60 1.66 9.37 4.40
C GLY A 60 0.43 8.56 4.04
N ASP A 61 -0.59 9.24 3.55
CA ASP A 61 -1.85 8.62 3.11
C ASP A 61 -1.93 8.60 1.58
N ILE A 62 -2.26 7.45 1.02
CA ILE A 62 -2.42 7.30 -0.44
C ILE A 62 -3.61 8.10 -0.99
N SER A 63 -4.56 8.49 -0.14
CA SER A 63 -5.65 9.39 -0.53
C SER A 63 -5.23 10.84 -0.65
N ASP A 64 -4.07 11.22 -0.08
CA ASP A 64 -3.48 12.54 -0.29
C ASP A 64 -2.74 12.57 -1.64
N ARG A 65 -3.40 13.22 -2.58
CA ARG A 65 -2.91 13.35 -3.95
C ARG A 65 -1.55 14.05 -4.01
N MET A 66 -1.35 15.12 -3.25
CA MET A 66 -0.09 15.89 -3.29
C MET A 66 1.08 15.08 -2.77
N THR A 67 0.87 14.34 -1.69
CA THR A 67 1.88 13.40 -1.16
C THR A 67 2.29 12.38 -2.20
N LEU A 68 1.33 11.79 -2.94
CA LEU A 68 1.65 10.80 -3.97
C LEU A 68 2.31 11.42 -5.21
N GLU A 69 1.86 12.59 -5.68
CA GLU A 69 2.48 13.29 -6.81
C GLU A 69 3.97 13.56 -6.51
N ASP A 70 4.28 14.13 -5.34
CA ASP A 70 5.67 14.38 -4.91
C ASP A 70 6.49 13.08 -4.81
N LEU A 71 5.87 12.02 -4.29
CA LEU A 71 6.50 10.72 -4.15
C LEU A 71 6.83 10.08 -5.49
N PHE A 72 5.92 10.13 -6.45
CA PHE A 72 6.16 9.60 -7.80
C PHE A 72 7.17 10.43 -8.58
N GLU A 73 7.12 11.77 -8.48
CA GLU A 73 8.05 12.67 -9.15
C GLU A 73 9.50 12.40 -8.72
N LYS A 74 9.73 12.19 -7.42
CA LYS A 74 11.07 11.93 -6.87
C LYS A 74 11.47 10.45 -6.90
N GLY A 75 10.49 9.57 -6.94
CA GLY A 75 10.68 8.14 -6.69
C GLY A 75 11.30 7.37 -7.84
N HIS A 76 10.88 7.60 -9.08
CA HIS A 76 11.29 6.84 -10.27
C HIS A 76 11.14 5.32 -10.07
N PHE A 77 9.94 4.87 -9.71
CA PHE A 77 9.67 3.47 -9.38
C PHE A 77 9.59 2.56 -10.61
N ASP A 78 10.21 1.38 -10.52
CA ASP A 78 10.07 0.32 -11.51
C ASP A 78 8.72 -0.40 -11.39
N ALA A 79 8.25 -0.57 -10.15
CA ALA A 79 6.99 -1.24 -9.84
C ALA A 79 6.31 -0.61 -8.62
N VAL A 80 4.99 -0.79 -8.55
CA VAL A 80 4.16 -0.42 -7.40
C VAL A 80 3.40 -1.65 -6.92
N ILE A 81 3.42 -1.89 -5.60
CA ILE A 81 2.64 -2.92 -4.94
C ILE A 81 1.66 -2.25 -3.97
N ASN A 82 0.38 -2.31 -4.29
CA ASN A 82 -0.66 -1.71 -3.46
C ASN A 82 -1.28 -2.73 -2.52
N LEU A 83 -0.93 -2.62 -1.23
CA LEU A 83 -1.51 -3.39 -0.13
C LEU A 83 -2.24 -2.49 0.89
N ALA A 84 -2.15 -1.17 0.72
CA ALA A 84 -2.91 -0.25 1.54
C ALA A 84 -4.40 -0.34 1.19
N ALA A 85 -5.20 -0.60 2.19
CA ALA A 85 -6.65 -0.64 2.08
C ALA A 85 -7.30 -0.48 3.45
N GLN A 86 -8.49 0.10 3.48
CA GLN A 86 -9.36 -0.07 4.64
C GLN A 86 -10.01 -1.46 4.54
N ALA A 87 -9.68 -2.33 5.48
CA ALA A 87 -10.20 -3.69 5.58
C ALA A 87 -11.34 -3.80 6.61
N GLY A 88 -12.01 -4.97 6.62
CA GLY A 88 -13.03 -5.29 7.61
C GLY A 88 -14.45 -4.93 7.18
N VAL A 89 -15.17 -5.87 6.55
CA VAL A 89 -16.51 -5.65 5.97
C VAL A 89 -17.50 -4.96 6.94
N ARG A 90 -17.53 -5.38 8.20
CA ARG A 90 -18.48 -4.81 9.19
C ARG A 90 -18.20 -3.34 9.52
N TYR A 91 -16.95 -2.91 9.44
CA TYR A 91 -16.59 -1.52 9.72
C TYR A 91 -17.11 -0.57 8.63
N SER A 92 -17.31 -1.04 7.41
CA SER A 92 -17.88 -0.23 6.32
C SER A 92 -19.28 0.29 6.61
N LEU A 93 -20.04 -0.42 7.46
CA LEU A 93 -21.35 0.02 7.92
C LEU A 93 -21.27 1.18 8.93
N LYS A 94 -20.15 1.30 9.65
CA LYS A 94 -19.92 2.36 10.63
C LYS A 94 -19.24 3.58 10.02
N ASN A 95 -18.27 3.35 9.13
CA ASN A 95 -17.49 4.42 8.51
C ASN A 95 -17.21 4.09 7.02
N PRO A 96 -18.22 4.27 6.14
CA PRO A 96 -18.04 4.02 4.70
C PRO A 96 -17.03 4.96 4.05
N HIS A 97 -16.86 6.19 4.57
CA HIS A 97 -15.94 7.18 4.02
C HIS A 97 -14.49 6.70 4.08
N ALA A 98 -14.07 5.96 5.12
CA ALA A 98 -12.74 5.40 5.19
C ALA A 98 -12.45 4.45 4.01
N TYR A 99 -13.46 3.69 3.56
CA TYR A 99 -13.32 2.81 2.38
C TYR A 99 -13.25 3.59 1.08
N VAL A 100 -14.06 4.62 0.93
CA VAL A 100 -14.01 5.49 -0.26
C VAL A 100 -12.64 6.15 -0.35
N GLN A 101 -12.13 6.73 0.74
CA GLN A 101 -10.85 7.40 0.75
C GLN A 101 -9.68 6.44 0.43
N SER A 102 -9.56 5.34 1.17
CA SER A 102 -8.43 4.43 0.99
C SER A 102 -8.56 3.58 -0.29
N ASN A 103 -9.74 2.97 -0.52
CA ASN A 103 -9.87 1.92 -1.53
C ASN A 103 -10.29 2.45 -2.91
N ILE A 104 -10.79 3.69 -3.00
CA ILE A 104 -11.20 4.32 -4.27
C ILE A 104 -10.26 5.49 -4.58
N VAL A 105 -10.25 6.53 -3.73
CA VAL A 105 -9.45 7.73 -3.98
C VAL A 105 -7.96 7.39 -3.98
N GLY A 106 -7.47 6.68 -2.94
CA GLY A 106 -6.08 6.27 -2.86
C GLY A 106 -5.65 5.36 -4.01
N PHE A 107 -6.50 4.42 -4.40
CA PHE A 107 -6.24 3.54 -5.54
C PHE A 107 -6.16 4.32 -6.86
N ALA A 108 -7.09 5.27 -7.08
CA ALA A 108 -7.07 6.13 -8.26
C ALA A 108 -5.80 6.99 -8.33
N ASN A 109 -5.38 7.59 -7.21
CA ASN A 109 -4.14 8.36 -7.13
C ASN A 109 -2.91 7.51 -7.50
N LEU A 110 -2.85 6.26 -7.05
CA LEU A 110 -1.76 5.33 -7.40
C LEU A 110 -1.75 5.00 -8.89
N LEU A 111 -2.92 4.73 -9.49
CA LEU A 111 -3.03 4.46 -10.92
C LEU A 111 -2.58 5.66 -11.76
N GLU A 112 -2.99 6.88 -11.39
CA GLU A 112 -2.57 8.10 -12.07
C GLU A 112 -1.06 8.35 -11.90
N GLY A 113 -0.53 8.15 -10.70
CA GLY A 113 0.92 8.20 -10.46
C GLY A 113 1.69 7.23 -11.37
N CYS A 114 1.25 5.97 -11.44
CA CYS A 114 1.86 4.97 -12.31
C CYS A 114 1.79 5.38 -13.80
N ARG A 115 0.62 5.87 -14.24
CA ARG A 115 0.38 6.28 -15.63
C ARG A 115 1.29 7.46 -16.02
N HIS A 116 1.41 8.48 -15.18
CA HIS A 116 2.17 9.68 -15.49
C HIS A 116 3.68 9.49 -15.41
N HIS A 117 4.14 8.58 -14.55
CA HIS A 117 5.57 8.36 -14.32
C HIS A 117 6.10 7.06 -14.97
N GLY A 118 5.30 6.43 -15.84
CA GLY A 118 5.75 5.33 -16.69
C GLY A 118 6.08 4.04 -15.91
N VAL A 119 5.45 3.84 -14.75
CA VAL A 119 5.60 2.59 -13.97
C VAL A 119 5.09 1.42 -14.79
N LYS A 120 5.92 0.41 -15.01
CA LYS A 120 5.62 -0.70 -15.91
C LYS A 120 4.85 -1.84 -15.26
N HIS A 121 4.91 -1.93 -13.94
CA HIS A 121 4.33 -3.04 -13.21
C HIS A 121 3.56 -2.56 -11.98
N PHE A 122 2.24 -2.72 -12.01
CA PHE A 122 1.36 -2.42 -10.89
C PHE A 122 0.69 -3.70 -10.40
N VAL A 123 0.93 -4.04 -9.15
CA VAL A 123 0.32 -5.20 -8.47
C VAL A 123 -0.56 -4.68 -7.34
N TYR A 124 -1.76 -5.25 -7.19
CA TYR A 124 -2.63 -4.89 -6.07
C TYR A 124 -3.35 -6.10 -5.48
N ALA A 125 -3.61 -6.04 -4.19
CA ALA A 125 -4.44 -7.03 -3.53
C ALA A 125 -5.91 -6.76 -3.87
N SER A 126 -6.57 -7.75 -4.49
CA SER A 126 -8.00 -7.76 -4.72
C SER A 126 -8.71 -8.59 -3.65
N SER A 127 -9.98 -8.85 -3.82
CA SER A 127 -10.83 -9.60 -2.89
C SER A 127 -11.74 -10.55 -3.63
N SER A 128 -12.11 -11.67 -3.02
CA SER A 128 -13.14 -12.57 -3.52
C SER A 128 -14.50 -11.89 -3.69
N SER A 129 -14.73 -10.76 -3.03
CA SER A 129 -15.95 -9.96 -3.18
C SER A 129 -16.20 -9.45 -4.61
N VAL A 130 -15.16 -9.38 -5.46
CA VAL A 130 -15.31 -9.00 -6.87
C VAL A 130 -16.13 -10.01 -7.67
N TYR A 131 -16.24 -11.25 -7.20
CA TYR A 131 -17.06 -12.28 -7.85
C TYR A 131 -18.55 -12.17 -7.51
N GLY A 132 -18.92 -11.37 -6.51
CA GLY A 132 -20.30 -11.16 -6.09
C GLY A 132 -20.98 -12.46 -5.67
N ALA A 133 -22.22 -12.64 -6.11
CA ALA A 133 -23.04 -13.84 -5.87
C ALA A 133 -22.85 -14.92 -6.96
N ASN A 134 -21.76 -14.92 -7.69
CA ASN A 134 -21.50 -15.93 -8.71
C ASN A 134 -21.33 -17.32 -8.08
N THR A 135 -22.11 -18.28 -8.56
CA THR A 135 -22.07 -19.67 -8.10
C THR A 135 -21.13 -20.56 -8.95
N LYS A 136 -20.65 -20.04 -10.08
CA LYS A 136 -19.67 -20.76 -10.90
C LYS A 136 -18.27 -20.51 -10.32
N ILE A 137 -17.63 -21.56 -9.90
CA ILE A 137 -16.23 -21.55 -9.49
C ILE A 137 -15.37 -21.76 -10.73
N PRO A 138 -14.32 -20.94 -10.94
CA PRO A 138 -13.40 -21.16 -12.03
C PRO A 138 -12.66 -22.49 -11.92
#